data_29e33fba64b7650367d2ba304b4c2a36
#
_entry.id   29e33fba64b7650367d2ba304b4c2a36
#
_cell.length_a   1.000
_cell.length_b   1.000
_cell.length_c   1.000
_cell.angle_alpha   90.00
_cell.angle_beta   90.00
_cell.angle_gamma   90.00
#
_symmetry.space_group_name_H-M   'P 1'
#
loop_
_entity.id
_entity.type
_entity.pdbx_description
1 polymer ?
#
loop_
_entity_poly.entity_id
_entity_poly.type
_entity_poly.pdbx_seq_one_letter_code
_entity_poly.pdbx_strand_id
1 'polypeptide(L)'
;IAKIFSPIVQNKLLKIIEEPPPKTDFILINQSKSTILPTIKSRLPIATLYNSNEEQLDSIDIISLNLQSVYDFIQKHKRTSAKEVKIIIEQITKDTIKSNQYNIDDKTLNLFSDSIQALDMGSPASFVLSTV
;
A
#
# COMPACT_ATOMS: atom_id res chain seq x y z
N ILE A 1 -23.30 7.92 2.81
CA ILE A 1 -22.13 7.02 2.87
C ILE A 1 -21.89 6.72 4.33
N ALA A 2 -22.20 5.49 4.78
CA ALA A 2 -21.94 5.09 6.15
C ALA A 2 -20.48 4.65 6.29
N LYS A 3 -19.76 5.23 7.27
CA LYS A 3 -18.36 4.86 7.56
C LYS A 3 -18.23 3.44 8.15
N ILE A 4 -19.30 2.90 8.73
CA ILE A 4 -19.32 1.57 9.34
C ILE A 4 -20.65 0.88 9.00
N PHE A 5 -20.59 -0.29 8.40
CA PHE A 5 -21.73 -1.17 8.17
C PHE A 5 -21.88 -2.12 9.37
N SER A 6 -22.86 -1.85 10.25
CA SER A 6 -23.13 -2.77 11.35
C SER A 6 -23.65 -4.11 10.85
N PRO A 7 -23.41 -5.23 11.57
CA PRO A 7 -23.96 -6.54 11.20
C PRO A 7 -25.47 -6.57 11.04
N ILE A 8 -26.18 -5.77 11.82
CA ILE A 8 -27.64 -5.66 11.76
C ILE A 8 -28.09 -5.05 10.42
N VAL A 9 -27.43 -4.01 9.96
CA VAL A 9 -27.71 -3.38 8.66
C VAL A 9 -27.36 -4.32 7.52
N GLN A 10 -26.21 -4.99 7.63
CA GLN A 10 -25.78 -5.99 6.63
C GLN A 10 -26.79 -7.13 6.48
N ASN A 11 -27.32 -7.65 7.59
CA ASN A 11 -28.35 -8.69 7.56
C ASN A 11 -29.67 -8.22 6.95
N LYS A 12 -30.06 -6.97 7.15
CA LYS A 12 -31.25 -6.39 6.50
C LYS A 12 -31.07 -6.26 4.98
N LEU A 13 -29.86 -5.99 4.52
CA LEU A 13 -29.55 -5.89 3.11
C LEU A 13 -29.60 -7.24 2.38
N LEU A 14 -29.36 -8.36 3.08
CA LEU A 14 -29.35 -9.70 2.46
C LEU A 14 -30.62 -9.99 1.66
N LYS A 15 -31.79 -9.67 2.20
CA LYS A 15 -33.08 -9.91 1.49
C LYS A 15 -33.14 -9.14 0.16
N ILE A 16 -32.68 -7.89 0.18
CA ILE A 16 -32.72 -7.03 -1.01
C ILE A 16 -31.65 -7.47 -2.05
N ILE A 17 -30.51 -8.01 -1.57
CA ILE A 17 -29.45 -8.53 -2.44
C ILE A 17 -29.87 -9.85 -3.08
N GLU A 18 -30.63 -10.70 -2.35
CA GLU A 18 -31.13 -11.99 -2.84
C GLU A 18 -32.26 -11.84 -3.85
N GLU A 19 -33.16 -10.86 -3.62
CA GLU A 19 -34.32 -10.59 -4.46
C GLU A 19 -34.31 -9.10 -4.89
N PRO A 20 -33.42 -8.71 -5.79
CA PRO A 20 -33.31 -7.32 -6.22
C PRO A 20 -34.55 -6.89 -6.99
N PRO A 21 -35.02 -5.63 -6.79
CA PRO A 21 -36.05 -5.07 -7.65
C PRO A 21 -35.64 -5.08 -9.14
N PRO A 22 -36.59 -5.18 -10.06
CA PRO A 22 -36.25 -5.22 -11.48
C PRO A 22 -35.43 -3.98 -11.89
N LYS A 23 -34.40 -4.20 -12.71
CA LYS A 23 -33.48 -3.17 -13.22
C LYS A 23 -32.69 -2.43 -12.11
N THR A 24 -32.33 -3.13 -11.03
CA THR A 24 -31.56 -2.55 -9.92
C THR A 24 -30.24 -3.32 -9.73
N ASP A 25 -29.13 -2.58 -9.74
CA ASP A 25 -27.83 -3.10 -9.38
C ASP A 25 -27.39 -2.57 -8.02
N PHE A 26 -26.76 -3.43 -7.18
CA PHE A 26 -26.24 -3.02 -5.88
C PHE A 26 -24.72 -2.96 -5.93
N ILE A 27 -24.17 -1.80 -5.58
CA ILE A 27 -22.74 -1.59 -5.39
C ILE A 27 -22.47 -1.28 -3.93
N LEU A 28 -21.75 -2.18 -3.25
CA LEU A 28 -21.35 -2.01 -1.86
C LEU A 28 -19.90 -1.54 -1.80
N ILE A 29 -19.69 -0.30 -1.34
CA ILE A 29 -18.35 0.27 -1.20
C ILE A 29 -17.96 0.26 0.27
N ASN A 30 -16.83 -0.37 0.61
CA ASN A 30 -16.32 -0.42 1.97
C ASN A 30 -14.78 -0.35 2.01
N GLN A 31 -14.25 0.21 3.08
CA GLN A 31 -12.81 0.42 3.24
C GLN A 31 -12.05 -0.88 3.59
N SER A 32 -12.72 -1.86 4.19
CA SER A 32 -12.07 -3.10 4.62
C SER A 32 -12.96 -4.32 4.32
N LYS A 33 -12.35 -5.31 3.68
CA LYS A 33 -12.99 -6.60 3.42
C LYS A 33 -13.36 -7.36 4.70
N SER A 34 -12.64 -7.13 5.81
CA SER A 34 -12.87 -7.84 7.09
C SER A 34 -14.18 -7.44 7.77
N THR A 35 -14.69 -6.24 7.50
CA THR A 35 -15.93 -5.71 8.11
C THR A 35 -17.20 -6.16 7.40
N ILE A 36 -17.11 -6.85 6.26
CA ILE A 36 -18.24 -7.38 5.51
C ILE A 36 -18.50 -8.84 5.92
N LEU A 37 -19.77 -9.14 6.23
CA LEU A 37 -20.18 -10.47 6.62
C LEU A 37 -19.94 -11.52 5.52
N PRO A 38 -19.55 -12.75 5.87
CA PRO A 38 -19.36 -13.84 4.91
C PRO A 38 -20.59 -14.08 4.03
N THR A 39 -21.78 -13.90 4.59
CA THR A 39 -23.07 -14.05 3.89
C THR A 39 -23.28 -13.06 2.75
N ILE A 40 -22.76 -11.83 2.87
CA ILE A 40 -22.76 -10.84 1.77
C ILE A 40 -21.66 -11.17 0.76
N LYS A 41 -20.48 -11.57 1.25
CA LYS A 41 -19.33 -11.92 0.38
C LYS A 41 -19.64 -13.08 -0.56
N SER A 42 -20.48 -14.02 -0.14
CA SER A 42 -20.86 -15.18 -0.96
C SER A 42 -21.88 -14.85 -2.06
N ARG A 43 -22.52 -13.68 -1.99
CA ARG A 43 -23.60 -13.27 -2.91
C ARG A 43 -23.20 -12.18 -3.88
N LEU A 44 -22.15 -11.45 -3.60
CA LEU A 44 -21.69 -10.35 -4.43
C LEU A 44 -20.25 -10.63 -4.94
N PRO A 45 -19.96 -10.37 -6.21
CA PRO A 45 -18.58 -10.38 -6.68
C PRO A 45 -17.77 -9.31 -5.96
N ILE A 46 -16.56 -9.67 -5.52
CA ILE A 46 -15.68 -8.76 -4.79
C ILE A 46 -14.61 -8.22 -5.74
N ALA A 47 -14.64 -6.91 -5.97
CA ALA A 47 -13.55 -6.18 -6.60
C ALA A 47 -12.78 -5.42 -5.51
N THR A 48 -11.49 -5.64 -5.40
CA THR A 48 -10.63 -4.86 -4.52
C THR A 48 -10.00 -3.75 -5.36
N LEU A 49 -10.44 -2.52 -5.10
CA LEU A 49 -9.80 -1.36 -5.68
C LEU A 49 -8.60 -1.04 -4.77
N TYR A 50 -7.42 -1.32 -5.25
CA TYR A 50 -6.23 -0.75 -4.67
C TYR A 50 -6.26 0.72 -5.08
N ASN A 51 -6.27 1.60 -4.10
CA ASN A 51 -5.98 3.00 -4.37
C ASN A 51 -4.53 3.02 -4.82
N SER A 52 -4.30 2.95 -6.11
CA SER A 52 -3.12 3.53 -6.72
C SER A 52 -3.34 5.05 -6.77
N ASN A 53 -3.69 5.68 -5.64
CA ASN A 53 -3.09 6.92 -5.35
C ASN A 53 -1.62 6.53 -5.22
N GLU A 54 -0.93 6.65 -6.33
CA GLU A 54 0.25 7.44 -6.37
C GLU A 54 -0.13 8.80 -5.73
N GLU A 55 -0.38 8.86 -4.39
CA GLU A 55 0.24 9.91 -3.63
C GLU A 55 1.61 9.86 -4.24
N GLN A 56 2.02 10.94 -4.88
CA GLN A 56 3.39 11.14 -5.27
C GLN A 56 4.16 10.88 -3.99
N LEU A 57 4.38 9.60 -3.71
CA LEU A 57 5.34 9.18 -2.72
C LEU A 57 6.58 9.83 -3.25
N ASP A 58 7.06 10.81 -2.52
CA ASP A 58 8.24 11.55 -2.88
C ASP A 58 9.28 10.55 -3.33
N SER A 59 9.32 10.30 -4.64
CA SER A 59 10.29 9.42 -5.26
C SER A 59 11.57 10.21 -5.36
N ILE A 60 12.64 9.63 -4.85
CA ILE A 60 13.95 10.20 -5.10
C ILE A 60 14.25 9.97 -6.59
N ASP A 61 14.76 11.00 -7.27
CA ASP A 61 15.19 10.85 -8.65
C ASP A 61 16.47 10.01 -8.69
N ILE A 62 16.29 8.73 -9.00
CA ILE A 62 17.38 7.73 -9.04
C ILE A 62 18.38 8.04 -10.17
N ILE A 63 17.95 8.77 -11.21
CA ILE A 63 18.79 9.09 -12.36
C ILE A 63 19.78 10.20 -12.03
N SER A 64 19.39 11.17 -11.18
CA SER A 64 20.21 12.33 -10.81
C SER A 64 20.59 12.33 -9.33
N LEU A 65 20.85 11.16 -8.75
CA LEU A 65 21.24 11.03 -7.34
C LEU A 65 22.51 11.83 -7.04
N ASN A 66 22.42 12.67 -6.01
CA ASN A 66 23.57 13.33 -5.41
C ASN A 66 23.42 13.29 -3.87
N LEU A 67 24.55 13.52 -3.19
CA LEU A 67 24.58 13.42 -1.72
C LEU A 67 23.57 14.35 -1.03
N GLN A 68 23.34 15.52 -1.59
CA GLN A 68 22.39 16.50 -1.02
C GLN A 68 20.95 15.99 -1.16
N SER A 69 20.56 15.49 -2.34
CA SER A 69 19.21 14.98 -2.57
C SER A 69 18.90 13.77 -1.69
N VAL A 70 19.87 12.88 -1.49
CA VAL A 70 19.74 11.73 -0.58
C VAL A 70 19.57 12.20 0.87
N TYR A 71 20.41 13.15 1.31
CA TYR A 71 20.31 13.69 2.67
C TYR A 71 18.96 14.35 2.92
N ASP A 72 18.49 15.20 2.02
CA ASP A 72 17.21 15.91 2.15
C ASP A 72 16.04 14.90 2.17
N PHE A 73 16.11 13.86 1.34
CA PHE A 73 15.14 12.79 1.31
C PHE A 73 15.07 12.03 2.66
N ILE A 74 16.21 11.64 3.22
CA ILE A 74 16.29 10.97 4.53
C ILE A 74 15.73 11.89 5.64
N GLN A 75 16.08 13.17 5.66
CA GLN A 75 15.58 14.12 6.65
C GLN A 75 14.06 14.30 6.56
N LYS A 76 13.52 14.38 5.35
CA LYS A 76 12.09 14.49 5.10
C LYS A 76 11.33 13.28 5.65
N HIS A 77 11.88 12.08 5.46
CA HIS A 77 11.24 10.81 5.87
C HIS A 77 11.67 10.32 7.26
N LYS A 78 12.40 11.11 8.03
CA LYS A 78 12.91 10.72 9.36
C LYS A 78 11.81 10.30 10.35
N ARG A 79 10.60 10.86 10.22
CA ARG A 79 9.44 10.60 11.11
C ARG A 79 8.33 9.81 10.40
N THR A 80 8.58 9.32 9.21
CA THR A 80 7.63 8.52 8.43
C THR A 80 7.43 7.17 9.09
N SER A 81 6.21 6.64 9.05
CA SER A 81 5.90 5.33 9.64
C SER A 81 6.63 4.19 8.91
N ALA A 82 6.92 3.10 9.61
CA ALA A 82 7.56 1.93 9.01
C ALA A 82 6.78 1.39 7.79
N LYS A 83 5.45 1.47 7.84
CA LYS A 83 4.58 1.04 6.74
C LYS A 83 4.78 1.88 5.47
N GLU A 84 4.86 3.20 5.61
CA GLU A 84 5.09 4.12 4.50
C GLU A 84 6.52 4.00 3.96
N VAL A 85 7.51 3.82 4.85
CA VAL A 85 8.92 3.62 4.43
C VAL A 85 9.08 2.33 3.63
N LYS A 86 8.35 1.25 3.96
CA LYS A 86 8.35 0.04 3.12
C LYS A 86 7.88 0.32 1.70
N ILE A 87 6.81 1.09 1.53
CA ILE A 87 6.29 1.45 0.21
C ILE A 87 7.33 2.29 -0.55
N ILE A 88 8.03 3.20 0.14
CA ILE A 88 9.11 3.98 -0.43
C ILE A 88 10.25 3.07 -0.92
N ILE A 89 10.70 2.11 -0.11
CA ILE A 89 11.76 1.15 -0.48
C ILE A 89 11.32 0.29 -1.67
N GLU A 90 10.09 -0.19 -1.68
CA GLU A 90 9.54 -0.93 -2.83
C GLU A 90 9.52 -0.08 -4.11
N GLN A 91 9.20 1.20 -4.00
CA GLN A 91 9.20 2.12 -5.14
C GLN A 91 10.62 2.39 -5.63
N ILE A 92 11.57 2.70 -4.73
CA ILE A 92 12.99 2.85 -5.05
C ILE A 92 13.51 1.60 -5.76
N THR A 93 13.19 0.41 -5.24
CA THR A 93 13.60 -0.86 -5.86
C THR A 93 13.06 -0.99 -7.29
N LYS A 94 11.78 -0.70 -7.50
CA LYS A 94 11.15 -0.76 -8.83
C LYS A 94 11.78 0.23 -9.80
N ASP A 95 12.04 1.45 -9.35
CA ASP A 95 12.60 2.51 -10.19
C ASP A 95 14.08 2.22 -10.52
N THR A 96 14.83 1.67 -9.57
CA THR A 96 16.21 1.21 -9.79
C THR A 96 16.28 0.11 -10.85
N ILE A 97 15.39 -0.89 -10.76
CA ILE A 97 15.30 -1.96 -11.77
C ILE A 97 14.93 -1.39 -13.15
N LYS A 98 13.94 -0.47 -13.19
CA LYS A 98 13.50 0.13 -14.45
C LYS A 98 14.51 1.06 -15.11
N SER A 99 15.32 1.76 -14.31
CA SER A 99 16.29 2.73 -14.83
C SER A 99 17.39 2.08 -15.66
N ASN A 100 17.69 0.79 -15.41
CA ASN A 100 18.77 0.02 -16.05
C ASN A 100 20.15 0.68 -15.93
N GLN A 101 20.33 1.67 -15.03
CA GLN A 101 21.58 2.39 -14.82
C GLN A 101 22.50 1.71 -13.79
N TYR A 102 21.90 0.91 -12.92
CA TYR A 102 22.62 0.24 -11.83
C TYR A 102 22.68 -1.25 -12.08
N ASN A 103 23.83 -1.83 -11.82
CA ASN A 103 23.97 -3.28 -11.85
C ASN A 103 23.40 -3.88 -10.56
N ILE A 104 22.20 -4.42 -10.65
CA ILE A 104 21.49 -5.00 -9.49
C ILE A 104 21.95 -6.45 -9.38
N ASP A 105 22.84 -6.71 -8.44
CA ASP A 105 23.27 -8.05 -8.07
C ASP A 105 22.44 -8.61 -6.89
N ASP A 106 22.68 -9.88 -6.55
CA ASP A 106 22.02 -10.54 -5.44
C ASP A 106 22.24 -9.81 -4.09
N LYS A 107 23.40 -9.14 -3.94
CA LYS A 107 23.69 -8.37 -2.71
C LYS A 107 22.79 -7.14 -2.60
N THR A 108 22.58 -6.45 -3.70
CA THR A 108 21.68 -5.27 -3.74
C THR A 108 20.24 -5.69 -3.48
N LEU A 109 19.77 -6.80 -4.06
CA LEU A 109 18.43 -7.33 -3.80
C LEU A 109 18.26 -7.76 -2.34
N ASN A 110 19.27 -8.40 -1.76
CA ASN A 110 19.25 -8.76 -0.35
C ASN A 110 19.22 -7.53 0.54
N LEU A 111 19.95 -6.45 0.19
CA LEU A 111 19.93 -5.20 0.95
C LEU A 111 18.52 -4.61 1.03
N PHE A 112 17.76 -4.58 -0.06
CA PHE A 112 16.37 -4.14 -0.06
C PHE A 112 15.48 -5.03 0.81
N SER A 113 15.65 -6.35 0.72
CA SER A 113 14.90 -7.32 1.54
C SER A 113 15.21 -7.17 3.03
N ASP A 114 16.49 -7.07 3.39
CA ASP A 114 16.95 -6.89 4.77
C ASP A 114 16.46 -5.56 5.36
N SER A 115 16.38 -4.53 4.53
CA SER A 115 15.87 -3.21 4.91
C SER A 115 14.39 -3.27 5.30
N ILE A 116 13.58 -4.02 4.55
CA ILE A 116 12.16 -4.25 4.89
C ILE A 116 12.04 -5.04 6.19
N GLN A 117 12.88 -6.08 6.38
CA GLN A 117 12.89 -6.87 7.61
C GLN A 117 13.33 -6.04 8.81
N ALA A 118 14.32 -5.18 8.65
CA ALA A 118 14.77 -4.28 9.72
C ALA A 118 13.66 -3.33 10.19
N LEU A 119 12.82 -2.83 9.28
CA LEU A 119 11.63 -2.04 9.63
C LEU A 119 10.61 -2.86 10.43
N ASP A 120 10.41 -4.14 10.10
CA ASP A 120 9.53 -5.04 10.86
C ASP A 120 10.04 -5.29 12.27
N MET A 121 11.36 -5.29 12.45
CA MET A 121 12.03 -5.42 13.75
C MET A 121 12.05 -4.10 14.55
N GLY A 122 11.51 -3.00 14.00
CA GLY A 122 11.41 -1.71 14.67
C GLY A 122 12.61 -0.79 14.48
N SER A 123 13.46 -1.04 13.49
CA SER A 123 14.56 -0.13 13.14
C SER A 123 14.05 1.25 12.73
N PRO A 124 14.74 2.35 13.12
CA PRO A 124 14.32 3.70 12.73
C PRO A 124 14.35 3.90 11.20
N ALA A 125 13.30 4.54 10.67
CA ALA A 125 13.16 4.82 9.24
C ALA A 125 14.38 5.52 8.62
N SER A 126 14.93 6.53 9.32
CA SER A 126 16.12 7.26 8.87
C SER A 126 17.35 6.39 8.74
N PHE A 127 17.51 5.41 9.63
CA PHE A 127 18.63 4.48 9.59
C PHE A 127 18.48 3.55 8.38
N VAL A 128 17.31 2.96 8.20
CA VAL A 128 17.04 2.05 7.09
C VAL A 128 17.18 2.76 5.74
N LEU A 129 16.62 3.97 5.58
CA LEU A 129 16.75 4.76 4.35
C LEU A 129 18.19 5.21 4.05
N SER A 130 19.08 5.26 5.05
CA SER A 130 20.50 5.58 4.83
C SER A 130 21.33 4.39 4.38
N THR A 131 20.78 3.18 4.45
CA THR A 131 21.45 1.92 4.04
C THR A 131 21.01 1.44 2.67
N VAL A 132 19.86 1.87 2.21
CA VAL A 132 19.31 1.58 0.88
C VAL A 132 19.77 2.61 -0.13
#